data_d1f4675c05e85bb8542ebc8d5a09a15b
#
_entry.id   d1f4675c05e85bb8542ebc8d5a09a15b
#
_cell.length_a   1.000
_cell.length_b   1.000
_cell.length_c   1.000
_cell.angle_alpha   90.00
_cell.angle_beta   90.00
_cell.angle_gamma   90.00
#
_symmetry.space_group_name_H-M   'P 1'
#
loop_
_entity.id
_entity.type
_entity.pdbx_description
1 polymer ?
#
loop_
_entity_poly.entity_id
_entity_poly.type
_entity_poly.pdbx_seq_one_letter_code
_entity_poly.pdbx_strand_id
1 'polypeptide(L)'
;VVCRSSTSWMVKKIIKNKGGLHNRLNHRISLNPFPLGLCEKLAQSRGLALNRKQILEAYMIFGGVPYYWSLLQKGTSITAEVDRLIFSPNGELHDEFEMLYASLFKKPEPYVRVIELLAKKKMGMTRQELLTAGKFEDNGAFSDILKDLEWCGFIRSYTMMGYRTKSDIFQLIDHYTLFYYEYIDGVRQGPNYWRSMLGTPKYNTWCGLAFERTCLWHVDQIKKKLGISGILTNEYAWRCLPNEDIDRPGVQIDLLIDRSDGIIDICEMKYSKNPYTITSNYAEELARKRNVFQTVTGTKKAIHSIMVTTDGLT
;
A
#
# COMPACT_ATOMS: atom_id res chain seq x y z
N VAL A 1 5.60 28.41 -13.69
CA VAL A 1 5.32 27.19 -12.92
C VAL A 1 4.09 26.53 -13.50
N VAL A 2 4.17 25.24 -13.82
CA VAL A 2 3.02 24.44 -14.25
C VAL A 2 2.77 23.39 -13.16
N CYS A 3 1.58 23.38 -12.59
CA CYS A 3 1.17 22.43 -11.57
C CYS A 3 -0.11 21.71 -12.04
N ARG A 4 -0.19 20.41 -11.88
CA ARG A 4 -1.39 19.61 -12.21
C ARG A 4 -1.43 18.32 -11.41
N SER A 5 -2.62 17.88 -11.04
CA SER A 5 -2.89 16.62 -10.37
C SER A 5 -2.73 15.39 -11.28
N SER A 6 -2.99 15.52 -12.59
CA SER A 6 -2.83 14.41 -13.56
C SER A 6 -1.37 14.26 -13.99
N THR A 7 -0.65 13.34 -13.33
CA THR A 7 0.75 13.03 -13.62
C THR A 7 0.95 12.54 -15.06
N SER A 8 0.05 11.69 -15.55
CA SER A 8 0.09 11.13 -16.91
C SER A 8 0.04 12.21 -18.00
N TRP A 9 -0.82 13.22 -17.86
CA TRP A 9 -0.87 14.35 -18.79
C TRP A 9 0.43 15.15 -18.78
N MET A 10 0.96 15.45 -17.58
CA MET A 10 2.23 16.17 -17.42
C MET A 10 3.38 15.44 -18.10
N VAL A 11 3.49 14.14 -17.89
CA VAL A 11 4.54 13.32 -18.49
C VAL A 11 4.38 13.28 -20.02
N LYS A 12 3.18 13.00 -20.53
CA LYS A 12 2.95 12.86 -21.98
C LYS A 12 3.04 14.19 -22.72
N LYS A 13 2.49 15.27 -22.17
CA LYS A 13 2.36 16.57 -22.86
C LYS A 13 3.47 17.56 -22.56
N ILE A 14 4.18 17.44 -21.45
CA ILE A 14 5.23 18.38 -21.05
C ILE A 14 6.59 17.69 -21.07
N ILE A 15 6.74 16.58 -20.36
CA ILE A 15 8.05 15.95 -20.14
C ILE A 15 8.53 15.17 -21.38
N LYS A 16 7.66 14.36 -21.99
CA LYS A 16 7.97 13.56 -23.19
C LYS A 16 7.63 14.27 -24.50
N ASN A 17 7.13 15.50 -24.44
CA ASN A 17 6.80 16.24 -25.65
C ASN A 17 8.09 16.69 -26.37
N LYS A 18 8.25 16.27 -27.61
CA LYS A 18 9.37 16.68 -28.47
C LYS A 18 9.19 18.08 -29.08
N GLY A 19 8.13 18.81 -28.72
CA GLY A 19 7.82 20.16 -29.17
C GLY A 19 8.55 21.26 -28.41
N GLY A 20 8.00 22.48 -28.43
CA GLY A 20 8.65 23.71 -27.91
C GLY A 20 9.04 23.74 -26.43
N LEU A 21 8.62 22.77 -25.62
CA LEU A 21 9.03 22.61 -24.21
C LEU A 21 10.12 21.55 -24.00
N HIS A 22 10.59 20.90 -25.07
CA HIS A 22 11.65 19.91 -24.99
C HIS A 22 12.93 20.53 -24.40
N ASN A 23 13.50 19.93 -23.35
CA ASN A 23 14.70 20.39 -22.64
C ASN A 23 14.61 21.81 -22.02
N ARG A 24 13.40 22.35 -21.82
CA ARG A 24 13.19 23.66 -21.17
C ARG A 24 12.68 23.54 -19.73
N LEU A 25 12.58 22.34 -19.20
CA LEU A 25 12.22 22.10 -17.80
C LEU A 25 13.48 22.19 -16.92
N ASN A 26 13.59 23.23 -16.11
CA ASN A 26 14.73 23.44 -15.21
C ASN A 26 14.63 22.56 -13.95
N HIS A 27 13.40 22.40 -13.43
CA HIS A 27 13.15 21.62 -12.22
C HIS A 27 11.86 20.82 -12.35
N ARG A 28 11.87 19.64 -11.75
CA ARG A 28 10.69 18.77 -11.63
C ARG A 28 10.51 18.40 -10.16
N ILE A 29 9.35 18.69 -9.62
CA ILE A 29 8.97 18.33 -8.25
C ILE A 29 7.80 17.35 -8.34
N SER A 30 7.97 16.17 -7.78
CA SER A 30 6.90 15.19 -7.58
C SER A 30 6.48 15.24 -6.11
N LEU A 31 5.20 15.50 -5.87
CA LEU A 31 4.63 15.49 -4.53
C LEU A 31 4.02 14.11 -4.27
N ASN A 32 4.67 13.36 -3.41
CA ASN A 32 4.15 12.07 -2.94
C ASN A 32 3.17 12.29 -1.77
N PRO A 33 2.28 11.31 -1.50
CA PRO A 33 1.49 11.31 -0.27
C PRO A 33 2.39 11.48 0.97
N PHE A 34 1.89 12.16 1.99
CA PHE A 34 2.64 12.37 3.23
C PHE A 34 2.89 11.05 3.95
N PRO A 35 4.11 10.77 4.41
CA PRO A 35 4.34 9.69 5.35
C PRO A 35 3.70 10.00 6.71
N LEU A 36 3.52 8.98 7.55
CA LEU A 36 2.91 9.07 8.88
C LEU A 36 3.42 10.25 9.72
N GLY A 37 4.74 10.46 9.76
CA GLY A 37 5.32 11.56 10.53
C GLY A 37 4.95 12.97 10.02
N LEU A 38 4.67 13.13 8.73
CA LEU A 38 4.17 14.39 8.18
C LEU A 38 2.66 14.54 8.44
N CYS A 39 1.89 13.45 8.40
CA CYS A 39 0.48 13.47 8.81
C CYS A 39 0.33 13.82 10.29
N GLU A 40 1.20 13.29 11.17
CA GLU A 40 1.24 13.69 12.59
C GLU A 40 1.50 15.19 12.75
N LYS A 41 2.49 15.75 12.04
CA LYS A 41 2.77 17.19 12.05
C LYS A 41 1.61 18.03 11.51
N LEU A 42 0.98 17.58 10.42
CA LEU A 42 -0.20 18.25 9.87
C LEU A 42 -1.36 18.25 10.86
N ALA A 43 -1.66 17.13 11.51
CA ALA A 43 -2.67 17.03 12.54
C ALA A 43 -2.38 17.99 13.70
N GLN A 44 -1.14 18.02 14.20
CA GLN A 44 -0.70 18.93 15.26
C GLN A 44 -0.84 20.40 14.85
N SER A 45 -0.40 20.78 13.66
CA SER A 45 -0.52 22.17 13.16
C SER A 45 -1.97 22.64 13.04
N ARG A 46 -2.90 21.72 12.82
CA ARG A 46 -4.33 21.98 12.78
C ARG A 46 -4.99 21.93 14.17
N GLY A 47 -4.23 21.60 15.21
CA GLY A 47 -4.73 21.46 16.57
C GLY A 47 -5.61 20.24 16.79
N LEU A 48 -5.41 19.17 16.00
CA LEU A 48 -6.07 17.89 16.22
C LEU A 48 -5.32 17.14 17.34
N ALA A 49 -6.00 16.87 18.44
CA ALA A 49 -5.43 16.18 19.60
C ALA A 49 -5.47 14.65 19.39
N LEU A 50 -4.79 14.16 18.34
CA LEU A 50 -4.72 12.74 18.01
C LEU A 50 -3.43 12.11 18.57
N ASN A 51 -3.55 10.96 19.24
CA ASN A 51 -2.40 10.15 19.59
C ASN A 51 -1.88 9.36 18.36
N ARG A 52 -0.69 8.75 18.46
CA ARG A 52 -0.06 8.04 17.35
C ARG A 52 -0.88 6.88 16.81
N LYS A 53 -1.63 6.20 17.67
CA LYS A 53 -2.53 5.12 17.25
C LYS A 53 -3.68 5.66 16.38
N GLN A 54 -4.29 6.75 16.80
CA GLN A 54 -5.33 7.44 16.02
C GLN A 54 -4.78 8.00 14.70
N ILE A 55 -3.55 8.52 14.69
CA ILE A 55 -2.86 8.91 13.45
C ILE A 55 -2.71 7.71 12.51
N LEU A 56 -2.29 6.56 13.03
CA LEU A 56 -2.17 5.33 12.24
C LEU A 56 -3.53 4.85 11.73
N GLU A 57 -4.57 4.84 12.58
CA GLU A 57 -5.94 4.47 12.19
C GLU A 57 -6.47 5.36 11.08
N ALA A 58 -6.28 6.68 11.19
CA ALA A 58 -6.64 7.63 10.13
C ALA A 58 -5.84 7.37 8.84
N TYR A 59 -4.54 7.12 8.97
CA TYR A 59 -3.66 6.84 7.82
C TYR A 59 -4.05 5.56 7.07
N MET A 60 -4.45 4.52 7.78
CA MET A 60 -4.91 3.26 7.19
C MET A 60 -6.17 3.42 6.33
N ILE A 61 -6.92 4.52 6.49
CA ILE A 61 -8.14 4.83 5.72
C ILE A 61 -7.86 5.92 4.68
N PHE A 62 -7.31 7.04 5.11
CA PHE A 62 -7.14 8.25 4.29
C PHE A 62 -5.80 8.31 3.57
N GLY A 63 -4.86 7.42 3.91
CA GLY A 63 -3.48 7.51 3.42
C GLY A 63 -2.80 8.83 3.81
N GLY A 64 -1.81 9.21 3.03
CA GLY A 64 -1.06 10.46 3.22
C GLY A 64 -1.58 11.64 2.38
N VAL A 65 -2.83 11.67 1.95
CA VAL A 65 -3.39 12.75 1.13
C VAL A 65 -3.75 13.96 2.00
N PRO A 66 -3.04 15.10 1.90
CA PRO A 66 -3.25 16.23 2.82
C PRO A 66 -4.67 16.79 2.80
N TYR A 67 -5.37 16.68 1.67
CA TYR A 67 -6.76 17.11 1.55
C TYR A 67 -7.66 16.38 2.54
N TYR A 68 -7.60 15.03 2.62
CA TYR A 68 -8.43 14.26 3.55
C TYR A 68 -8.14 14.61 5.01
N TRP A 69 -6.87 14.82 5.35
CA TRP A 69 -6.49 15.28 6.69
C TRP A 69 -7.00 16.69 7.00
N SER A 70 -7.17 17.53 5.96
CA SER A 70 -7.71 18.88 6.12
C SER A 70 -9.20 18.90 6.47
N LEU A 71 -9.93 17.83 6.21
CA LEU A 71 -11.35 17.70 6.50
C LEU A 71 -11.65 17.30 7.96
N LEU A 72 -10.65 16.74 8.67
CA LEU A 72 -10.81 16.27 10.05
C LEU A 72 -11.11 17.44 11.00
N GLN A 73 -12.05 17.24 11.92
CA GLN A 73 -12.50 18.25 12.89
C GLN A 73 -11.86 18.06 14.26
N LYS A 74 -11.66 19.16 15.00
CA LYS A 74 -11.15 19.14 16.37
C LYS A 74 -12.20 18.56 17.32
N GLY A 75 -11.76 17.80 18.31
CA GLY A 75 -12.62 17.28 19.36
C GLY A 75 -13.47 16.08 18.96
N THR A 76 -13.28 15.54 17.75
CA THR A 76 -13.98 14.35 17.26
C THR A 76 -13.04 13.14 17.21
N SER A 77 -13.60 11.94 17.32
CA SER A 77 -12.84 10.70 17.14
C SER A 77 -12.67 10.38 15.66
N ILE A 78 -11.60 9.67 15.29
CA ILE A 78 -11.40 9.21 13.90
C ILE A 78 -12.60 8.38 13.42
N THR A 79 -13.15 7.53 14.28
CA THR A 79 -14.38 6.77 13.95
C THR A 79 -15.56 7.66 13.56
N ALA A 80 -15.81 8.72 14.33
CA ALA A 80 -16.89 9.65 14.02
C ALA A 80 -16.61 10.46 12.74
N GLU A 81 -15.34 10.82 12.49
CA GLU A 81 -14.94 11.50 11.26
C GLU A 81 -15.12 10.61 10.02
N VAL A 82 -14.81 9.32 10.11
CA VAL A 82 -15.04 8.37 9.01
C VAL A 82 -16.54 8.24 8.72
N ASP A 83 -17.37 8.09 9.74
CA ASP A 83 -18.83 8.05 9.55
C ASP A 83 -19.34 9.36 8.93
N ARG A 84 -18.85 10.51 9.38
CA ARG A 84 -19.25 11.83 8.87
C ARG A 84 -18.80 12.06 7.43
N LEU A 85 -17.51 11.80 7.13
CA LEU A 85 -16.91 12.14 5.86
C LEU A 85 -17.30 11.17 4.74
N ILE A 86 -17.43 9.87 5.05
CA ILE A 86 -17.57 8.82 4.04
C ILE A 86 -18.99 8.25 4.02
N PHE A 87 -19.56 7.92 5.20
CA PHE A 87 -20.83 7.18 5.28
C PHE A 87 -22.06 8.07 5.45
N SER A 88 -21.87 9.36 5.68
CA SER A 88 -22.97 10.32 5.63
C SER A 88 -23.32 10.65 4.16
N PRO A 89 -24.60 10.75 3.78
CA PRO A 89 -25.01 11.12 2.42
C PRO A 89 -24.49 12.50 1.95
N ASN A 90 -24.17 13.38 2.89
CA ASN A 90 -23.60 14.71 2.63
C ASN A 90 -22.12 14.78 3.02
N GLY A 91 -21.45 13.64 3.21
CA GLY A 91 -20.04 13.59 3.56
C GLY A 91 -19.16 14.03 2.40
N GLU A 92 -18.11 14.78 2.69
CA GLU A 92 -17.21 15.37 1.68
C GLU A 92 -16.46 14.30 0.87
N LEU A 93 -16.40 13.07 1.37
CA LEU A 93 -15.74 11.93 0.71
C LEU A 93 -16.74 10.83 0.31
N HIS A 94 -18.05 11.14 0.31
CA HIS A 94 -19.08 10.15 -0.03
C HIS A 94 -18.93 9.64 -1.47
N ASP A 95 -18.73 10.54 -2.43
CA ASP A 95 -18.57 10.24 -3.86
C ASP A 95 -17.11 10.40 -4.33
N GLU A 96 -16.16 10.39 -3.39
CA GLU A 96 -14.75 10.71 -3.68
C GLU A 96 -14.14 9.74 -4.68
N PHE A 97 -14.51 8.45 -4.63
CA PHE A 97 -13.92 7.44 -5.51
C PHE A 97 -14.19 7.78 -6.99
N GLU A 98 -15.45 8.02 -7.34
CA GLU A 98 -15.88 8.34 -8.70
C GLU A 98 -15.27 9.66 -9.16
N MET A 99 -15.29 10.68 -8.31
CA MET A 99 -14.75 12.01 -8.61
C MET A 99 -13.23 11.97 -8.80
N LEU A 100 -12.52 11.20 -7.97
CA LEU A 100 -11.07 11.08 -8.04
C LEU A 100 -10.62 10.50 -9.38
N TYR A 101 -11.18 9.35 -9.78
CA TYR A 101 -10.79 8.69 -11.03
C TYR A 101 -11.24 9.50 -12.27
N ALA A 102 -12.41 10.12 -12.25
CA ALA A 102 -12.88 11.01 -13.32
C ALA A 102 -11.99 12.26 -13.46
N SER A 103 -11.46 12.79 -12.37
CA SER A 103 -10.58 13.97 -12.40
C SER A 103 -9.18 13.66 -12.95
N LEU A 104 -8.68 12.47 -12.72
CA LEU A 104 -7.32 12.04 -13.09
C LEU A 104 -7.25 11.50 -14.51
N PHE A 105 -8.27 10.77 -14.95
CA PHE A 105 -8.25 10.03 -16.22
C PHE A 105 -9.40 10.46 -17.13
N LYS A 106 -9.06 10.79 -18.39
CA LYS A 106 -10.07 11.21 -19.40
C LYS A 106 -11.10 10.11 -19.71
N LYS A 107 -10.66 8.84 -19.63
CA LYS A 107 -11.48 7.63 -19.75
C LYS A 107 -11.14 6.77 -18.54
N PRO A 108 -11.86 6.88 -17.41
CA PRO A 108 -11.50 6.22 -16.16
C PRO A 108 -11.77 4.71 -16.16
N GLU A 109 -12.68 4.20 -17.01
CA GLU A 109 -13.18 2.83 -16.96
C GLU A 109 -12.08 1.75 -17.03
N PRO A 110 -11.06 1.82 -17.92
CA PRO A 110 -10.00 0.83 -17.96
C PRO A 110 -9.11 0.87 -16.71
N TYR A 111 -8.90 2.05 -16.13
CA TYR A 111 -8.12 2.21 -14.89
C TYR A 111 -8.87 1.63 -13.69
N VAL A 112 -10.14 1.95 -13.55
CA VAL A 112 -11.03 1.40 -12.50
C VAL A 112 -11.09 -0.13 -12.61
N ARG A 113 -11.19 -0.67 -13.84
CA ARG A 113 -11.20 -2.12 -14.05
C ARG A 113 -9.93 -2.81 -13.55
N VAL A 114 -8.75 -2.22 -13.76
CA VAL A 114 -7.48 -2.73 -13.20
C VAL A 114 -7.50 -2.69 -11.67
N ILE A 115 -7.92 -1.57 -11.10
CA ILE A 115 -8.02 -1.39 -9.65
C ILE A 115 -8.99 -2.38 -9.01
N GLU A 116 -10.16 -2.59 -9.61
CA GLU A 116 -11.16 -3.57 -9.15
C GLU A 116 -10.58 -5.00 -9.07
N LEU A 117 -9.83 -5.41 -10.10
CA LEU A 117 -9.16 -6.71 -10.12
C LEU A 117 -8.11 -6.83 -9.01
N LEU A 118 -7.32 -5.78 -8.81
CA LEU A 118 -6.28 -5.75 -7.77
C LEU A 118 -6.88 -5.67 -6.36
N ALA A 119 -8.01 -5.02 -6.18
CA ALA A 119 -8.73 -4.98 -4.90
C ALA A 119 -9.21 -6.38 -4.48
N LYS A 120 -9.65 -7.20 -5.43
CA LYS A 120 -10.06 -8.60 -5.20
C LYS A 120 -8.89 -9.52 -4.89
N LYS A 121 -7.70 -9.24 -5.43
CA LYS A 121 -6.49 -10.06 -5.24
C LYS A 121 -5.42 -9.30 -4.45
N LYS A 122 -5.57 -9.30 -3.13
CA LYS A 122 -4.73 -8.52 -2.18
C LYS A 122 -3.22 -8.75 -2.34
N MET A 123 -2.83 -9.92 -2.84
CA MET A 123 -1.44 -10.28 -3.17
C MET A 123 -0.87 -9.58 -4.40
N GLY A 124 -1.74 -8.92 -5.17
CA GLY A 124 -1.40 -8.39 -6.47
C GLY A 124 -1.51 -9.43 -7.60
N MET A 125 -1.32 -8.94 -8.81
CA MET A 125 -1.43 -9.72 -10.04
C MET A 125 -0.26 -9.40 -10.98
N THR A 126 0.17 -10.42 -11.71
CA THR A 126 1.09 -10.22 -12.83
C THR A 126 0.38 -9.50 -13.98
N ARG A 127 1.17 -8.93 -14.91
CA ARG A 127 0.62 -8.35 -16.14
C ARG A 127 -0.29 -9.33 -16.87
N GLN A 128 0.15 -10.59 -17.02
CA GLN A 128 -0.62 -11.62 -17.73
C GLN A 128 -1.94 -11.96 -17.06
N GLU A 129 -1.97 -12.05 -15.72
CA GLU A 129 -3.20 -12.26 -14.97
C GLU A 129 -4.18 -11.09 -15.15
N LEU A 130 -3.68 -9.84 -15.15
CA LEU A 130 -4.50 -8.65 -15.38
C LEU A 130 -5.09 -8.62 -16.79
N LEU A 131 -4.27 -8.94 -17.81
CA LEU A 131 -4.73 -9.03 -19.20
C LEU A 131 -5.87 -10.05 -19.34
N THR A 132 -5.67 -11.25 -18.80
CA THR A 132 -6.65 -12.34 -18.89
C THR A 132 -7.93 -12.01 -18.12
N ALA A 133 -7.82 -11.62 -16.85
CA ALA A 133 -8.98 -11.35 -15.99
C ALA A 133 -9.75 -10.09 -16.40
N GLY A 134 -9.04 -9.07 -16.88
CA GLY A 134 -9.63 -7.80 -17.34
C GLY A 134 -10.09 -7.81 -18.80
N LYS A 135 -9.74 -8.85 -19.55
CA LYS A 135 -9.96 -8.94 -21.00
C LYS A 135 -9.32 -7.75 -21.75
N PHE A 136 -8.10 -7.38 -21.33
CA PHE A 136 -7.33 -6.34 -21.98
C PHE A 136 -6.47 -6.90 -23.10
N GLU A 137 -6.20 -6.08 -24.12
CA GLU A 137 -5.20 -6.38 -25.15
C GLU A 137 -3.79 -6.13 -24.63
N ASP A 138 -2.84 -7.02 -24.98
CA ASP A 138 -1.43 -6.83 -24.64
C ASP A 138 -0.75 -5.85 -25.59
N ASN A 139 -0.91 -4.57 -25.30
CA ASN A 139 -0.41 -3.47 -26.11
C ASN A 139 0.18 -2.32 -25.27
N GLY A 140 0.65 -1.28 -25.98
CA GLY A 140 1.21 -0.08 -25.34
C GLY A 140 0.21 0.69 -24.49
N ALA A 141 -1.08 0.70 -24.87
CA ALA A 141 -2.11 1.40 -24.12
C ALA A 141 -2.30 0.78 -22.72
N PHE A 142 -2.29 -0.55 -22.61
CA PHE A 142 -2.34 -1.23 -21.31
C PHE A 142 -1.09 -0.95 -20.45
N SER A 143 0.08 -0.90 -21.09
CA SER A 143 1.31 -0.49 -20.38
C SER A 143 1.23 0.94 -19.84
N ASP A 144 0.60 1.83 -20.58
CA ASP A 144 0.36 3.21 -20.15
C ASP A 144 -0.61 3.27 -18.95
N ILE A 145 -1.67 2.45 -18.94
CA ILE A 145 -2.61 2.36 -17.80
C ILE A 145 -1.86 1.98 -16.53
N LEU A 146 -1.05 0.92 -16.55
CA LEU A 146 -0.29 0.47 -15.38
C LEU A 146 0.69 1.54 -14.88
N LYS A 147 1.43 2.18 -15.81
CA LYS A 147 2.35 3.28 -15.47
C LYS A 147 1.63 4.50 -14.89
N ASP A 148 0.50 4.87 -15.46
CA ASP A 148 -0.28 6.00 -14.99
C ASP A 148 -0.80 5.75 -13.57
N LEU A 149 -1.32 4.55 -13.28
CA LEU A 149 -1.76 4.15 -11.93
C LEU A 149 -0.60 4.13 -10.92
N GLU A 150 0.57 3.66 -11.33
CA GLU A 150 1.77 3.65 -10.48
C GLU A 150 2.26 5.08 -10.20
N TRP A 151 2.31 5.94 -11.20
CA TRP A 151 2.68 7.34 -11.03
C TRP A 151 1.71 8.14 -10.17
N CYS A 152 0.42 7.79 -10.20
CA CYS A 152 -0.59 8.39 -9.33
C CYS A 152 -0.58 7.80 -7.91
N GLY A 153 0.22 6.76 -7.64
CA GLY A 153 0.34 6.14 -6.32
C GLY A 153 -0.80 5.20 -5.96
N PHE A 154 -1.63 4.79 -6.92
CA PHE A 154 -2.68 3.80 -6.66
C PHE A 154 -2.14 2.39 -6.52
N ILE A 155 -1.17 2.05 -7.35
CA ILE A 155 -0.53 0.73 -7.36
C ILE A 155 0.97 0.86 -7.20
N ARG A 156 1.61 -0.20 -6.75
CA ARG A 156 3.05 -0.41 -6.86
C ARG A 156 3.33 -1.62 -7.73
N SER A 157 4.48 -1.60 -8.40
CA SER A 157 5.07 -2.81 -8.94
C SER A 157 6.19 -3.32 -8.03
N TYR A 158 6.33 -4.62 -7.92
CA TYR A 158 7.45 -5.22 -7.23
C TYR A 158 7.85 -6.55 -7.89
N THR A 159 9.13 -6.86 -7.84
CA THR A 159 9.67 -8.11 -8.36
C THR A 159 9.72 -9.14 -7.24
N MET A 160 9.36 -10.39 -7.54
CA MET A 160 9.58 -11.49 -6.61
C MET A 160 11.04 -11.92 -6.63
N MET A 161 11.62 -12.11 -5.45
CA MET A 161 13.00 -12.58 -5.34
C MET A 161 13.18 -13.92 -6.07
N GLY A 162 14.23 -14.00 -6.89
CA GLY A 162 14.51 -15.19 -7.73
C GLY A 162 13.85 -15.18 -9.11
N TYR A 163 13.01 -14.20 -9.40
CA TYR A 163 12.39 -14.02 -10.72
C TYR A 163 13.03 -12.87 -11.48
N ARG A 164 13.04 -12.95 -12.83
CA ARG A 164 13.50 -11.84 -13.69
C ARG A 164 12.41 -10.78 -13.82
N THR A 165 12.77 -9.55 -14.17
CA THR A 165 11.92 -8.35 -14.29
C THR A 165 10.62 -8.51 -15.11
N LYS A 166 10.48 -9.54 -15.93
CA LYS A 166 9.23 -9.83 -16.66
C LYS A 166 8.08 -10.37 -15.79
N SER A 167 8.35 -10.64 -14.51
CA SER A 167 7.39 -11.23 -13.55
C SER A 167 6.93 -10.21 -12.51
N ASP A 168 6.98 -8.92 -12.82
CA ASP A 168 6.53 -7.89 -11.89
C ASP A 168 5.06 -8.10 -11.51
N ILE A 169 4.81 -7.97 -10.23
CA ILE A 169 3.48 -8.05 -9.65
C ILE A 169 3.01 -6.64 -9.35
N PHE A 170 1.84 -6.31 -9.86
CA PHE A 170 1.13 -5.07 -9.58
C PHE A 170 0.21 -5.27 -8.39
N GLN A 171 0.27 -4.36 -7.43
CA GLN A 171 -0.48 -4.46 -6.18
C GLN A 171 -1.12 -3.12 -5.85
N LEU A 172 -2.41 -3.14 -5.49
CA LEU A 172 -3.11 -1.97 -4.99
C LEU A 172 -2.55 -1.57 -3.63
N ILE A 173 -2.15 -0.30 -3.49
CA ILE A 173 -1.49 0.22 -2.30
C ILE A 173 -2.15 1.49 -1.75
N ASP A 174 -2.99 2.17 -2.52
CA ASP A 174 -3.72 3.35 -2.06
C ASP A 174 -4.74 2.98 -0.98
N HIS A 175 -4.62 3.63 0.18
CA HIS A 175 -5.40 3.30 1.36
C HIS A 175 -6.89 3.58 1.19
N TYR A 176 -7.23 4.76 0.61
CA TYR A 176 -8.63 5.12 0.40
C TYR A 176 -9.31 4.17 -0.59
N THR A 177 -8.66 3.85 -1.69
CA THR A 177 -9.18 2.91 -2.69
C THR A 177 -9.35 1.49 -2.11
N LEU A 178 -8.40 1.01 -1.29
CA LEU A 178 -8.54 -0.27 -0.57
C LEU A 178 -9.74 -0.24 0.38
N PHE A 179 -9.93 0.86 1.12
CA PHE A 179 -11.05 1.05 2.03
C PHE A 179 -12.38 1.09 1.27
N TYR A 180 -12.41 1.77 0.12
CA TYR A 180 -13.58 1.84 -0.76
C TYR A 180 -14.09 0.44 -1.13
N TYR A 181 -13.23 -0.40 -1.70
CA TYR A 181 -13.63 -1.75 -2.12
C TYR A 181 -13.95 -2.69 -0.95
N GLU A 182 -13.47 -2.44 0.24
CA GLU A 182 -13.77 -3.28 1.39
C GLU A 182 -15.08 -2.88 2.09
N TYR A 183 -15.42 -1.59 2.12
CA TYR A 183 -16.49 -1.07 2.97
C TYR A 183 -17.53 -0.19 2.27
N ILE A 184 -17.27 0.29 1.06
CA ILE A 184 -18.15 1.25 0.38
C ILE A 184 -18.81 0.58 -0.82
N ASP A 185 -18.01 -0.01 -1.72
CA ASP A 185 -18.49 -0.62 -2.96
C ASP A 185 -19.51 -1.72 -2.70
N GLY A 186 -20.74 -1.56 -3.25
CA GLY A 186 -21.81 -2.53 -3.14
C GLY A 186 -22.36 -2.78 -1.73
N VAL A 187 -21.96 -2.00 -0.73
CA VAL A 187 -22.42 -2.15 0.65
C VAL A 187 -23.55 -1.16 0.96
N ARG A 188 -24.68 -1.69 1.45
CA ARG A 188 -25.76 -0.83 1.96
C ARG A 188 -25.32 -0.21 3.29
N GLN A 189 -25.21 1.11 3.31
CA GLN A 189 -24.67 1.88 4.43
C GLN A 189 -25.78 2.66 5.13
N GLY A 190 -25.53 2.98 6.40
CA GLY A 190 -26.40 3.83 7.21
C GLY A 190 -25.60 4.64 8.22
N PRO A 191 -26.24 5.54 8.97
CA PRO A 191 -25.58 6.32 10.02
C PRO A 191 -24.83 5.40 11.00
N ASN A 192 -23.62 5.79 11.40
CA ASN A 192 -22.73 5.04 12.29
C ASN A 192 -22.31 3.65 11.78
N TYR A 193 -22.29 3.44 10.47
CA TYR A 193 -21.88 2.17 9.88
C TYR A 193 -20.45 1.79 10.29
N TRP A 194 -19.49 2.72 10.18
CA TRP A 194 -18.12 2.46 10.55
C TRP A 194 -17.95 2.12 12.03
N ARG A 195 -18.67 2.84 12.88
CA ARG A 195 -18.68 2.57 14.32
C ARG A 195 -19.14 1.13 14.63
N SER A 196 -20.10 0.62 13.89
CA SER A 196 -20.60 -0.75 14.06
C SER A 196 -19.62 -1.82 13.61
N MET A 197 -18.65 -1.47 12.74
CA MET A 197 -17.63 -2.39 12.26
C MET A 197 -16.50 -2.63 13.27
N LEU A 198 -16.27 -1.71 14.20
CA LEU A 198 -15.17 -1.79 15.15
C LEU A 198 -15.20 -3.09 15.95
N GLY A 199 -14.05 -3.78 15.96
CA GLY A 199 -13.89 -5.04 16.71
C GLY A 199 -14.47 -6.28 16.04
N THR A 200 -15.16 -6.15 14.89
CA THR A 200 -15.63 -7.30 14.12
C THR A 200 -14.44 -8.06 13.49
N PRO A 201 -14.60 -9.35 13.16
CA PRO A 201 -13.56 -10.09 12.41
C PRO A 201 -13.17 -9.40 11.11
N LYS A 202 -14.14 -8.82 10.37
CA LYS A 202 -13.88 -8.06 9.14
C LYS A 202 -12.97 -6.87 9.40
N TYR A 203 -13.26 -6.09 10.45
CA TYR A 203 -12.43 -4.95 10.85
C TYR A 203 -11.00 -5.38 11.23
N ASN A 204 -10.84 -6.46 12.00
CA ASN A 204 -9.51 -6.94 12.40
C ASN A 204 -8.69 -7.41 11.19
N THR A 205 -9.32 -8.11 10.24
CA THR A 205 -8.67 -8.50 8.97
C THR A 205 -8.25 -7.28 8.15
N TRP A 206 -9.11 -6.27 8.06
CA TRP A 206 -8.82 -5.00 7.42
C TRP A 206 -7.61 -4.30 8.06
N CYS A 207 -7.59 -4.18 9.39
CA CYS A 207 -6.47 -3.54 10.10
C CYS A 207 -5.13 -4.23 9.78
N GLY A 208 -5.10 -5.56 9.72
CA GLY A 208 -3.90 -6.30 9.32
C GLY A 208 -3.42 -5.92 7.92
N LEU A 209 -4.34 -5.95 6.94
CA LEU A 209 -4.03 -5.59 5.56
C LEU A 209 -3.59 -4.12 5.42
N ALA A 210 -4.34 -3.20 6.01
CA ALA A 210 -4.06 -1.76 5.91
C ALA A 210 -2.75 -1.39 6.60
N PHE A 211 -2.43 -2.04 7.72
CA PHE A 211 -1.14 -1.87 8.39
C PHE A 211 0.02 -2.38 7.53
N GLU A 212 -0.11 -3.55 6.91
CA GLU A 212 0.88 -4.06 5.96
C GLU A 212 1.13 -3.06 4.83
N ARG A 213 0.07 -2.50 4.20
CA ARG A 213 0.21 -1.47 3.17
C ARG A 213 0.89 -0.22 3.70
N THR A 214 0.56 0.19 4.92
CA THR A 214 1.25 1.31 5.57
C THR A 214 2.75 1.03 5.75
N CYS A 215 3.13 -0.16 6.18
CA CYS A 215 4.54 -0.54 6.30
C CYS A 215 5.26 -0.52 4.94
N LEU A 216 4.60 -1.02 3.88
CA LEU A 216 5.16 -1.02 2.52
C LEU A 216 5.35 0.40 1.95
N TRP A 217 4.56 1.38 2.39
CA TRP A 217 4.79 2.80 2.09
C TRP A 217 5.94 3.41 2.90
N HIS A 218 6.35 2.77 3.99
CA HIS A 218 7.31 3.31 4.97
C HIS A 218 8.58 2.47 5.07
N VAL A 219 8.97 1.75 4.01
CA VAL A 219 10.17 0.90 4.04
C VAL A 219 11.43 1.71 4.36
N ASP A 220 11.55 2.93 3.85
CA ASP A 220 12.70 3.80 4.17
C ASP A 220 12.77 4.15 5.66
N GLN A 221 11.62 4.36 6.31
CA GLN A 221 11.55 4.60 7.76
C GLN A 221 11.90 3.32 8.56
N ILE A 222 11.49 2.14 8.08
CA ILE A 222 11.89 0.85 8.64
C ILE A 222 13.41 0.69 8.54
N LYS A 223 14.01 0.91 7.37
CA LYS A 223 15.48 0.88 7.17
C LYS A 223 16.20 1.86 8.09
N LYS A 224 15.66 3.07 8.23
CA LYS A 224 16.22 4.06 9.15
C LYS A 224 16.19 3.58 10.60
N LYS A 225 15.10 2.98 11.04
CA LYS A 225 14.98 2.42 12.40
C LYS A 225 15.91 1.23 12.63
N LEU A 226 16.16 0.43 11.61
CA LEU A 226 17.12 -0.68 11.64
C LEU A 226 18.59 -0.22 11.54
N GLY A 227 18.85 1.07 11.28
CA GLY A 227 20.20 1.59 11.15
C GLY A 227 20.90 1.21 9.83
N ILE A 228 20.14 0.83 8.81
CA ILE A 228 20.66 0.34 7.52
C ILE A 228 20.48 1.31 6.35
N SER A 229 20.09 2.57 6.60
CA SER A 229 19.86 3.56 5.53
C SER A 229 21.10 3.85 4.66
N GLY A 230 22.29 3.59 5.15
CA GLY A 230 23.55 3.74 4.39
C GLY A 230 23.97 2.50 3.62
N ILE A 231 23.21 1.40 3.70
CA ILE A 231 23.51 0.14 3.02
C ILE A 231 22.68 0.07 1.74
N LEU A 232 23.31 -0.30 0.62
CA LEU A 232 22.59 -0.56 -0.63
C LEU A 232 21.67 -1.78 -0.41
N THR A 233 20.38 -1.60 -0.70
CA THR A 233 19.36 -2.62 -0.51
C THR A 233 18.47 -2.73 -1.72
N ASN A 234 17.94 -3.93 -1.96
CA ASN A 234 16.82 -4.18 -2.85
C ASN A 234 15.64 -4.72 -2.05
N GLU A 235 14.44 -4.34 -2.45
CA GLU A 235 13.20 -4.74 -1.79
C GLU A 235 12.45 -5.72 -2.67
N TYR A 236 12.06 -6.84 -2.10
CA TYR A 236 11.33 -7.90 -2.78
C TYR A 236 10.15 -8.37 -1.92
N ALA A 237 9.17 -8.99 -2.54
CA ALA A 237 8.35 -9.99 -1.89
C ALA A 237 8.81 -11.39 -2.31
N TRP A 238 8.35 -12.41 -1.61
CA TRP A 238 8.65 -13.77 -1.98
C TRP A 238 7.50 -14.70 -1.61
N ARG A 239 7.25 -15.68 -2.47
CA ARG A 239 6.30 -16.75 -2.16
C ARG A 239 6.80 -18.08 -2.71
N CYS A 240 6.46 -19.13 -2.00
CA CYS A 240 6.64 -20.50 -2.44
C CYS A 240 5.28 -21.20 -2.37
N LEU A 241 4.86 -21.82 -3.46
CA LEU A 241 3.67 -22.64 -3.47
C LEU A 241 3.89 -23.91 -2.66
N PRO A 242 2.84 -24.49 -2.06
CA PRO A 242 2.96 -25.80 -1.42
C PRO A 242 3.44 -26.84 -2.44
N ASN A 243 4.16 -27.84 -1.97
CA ASN A 243 4.58 -28.97 -2.77
C ASN A 243 4.33 -30.24 -1.94
N GLU A 244 3.30 -30.99 -2.32
CA GLU A 244 2.85 -32.19 -1.61
C GLU A 244 3.85 -33.35 -1.73
N ASP A 245 4.60 -33.44 -2.83
CA ASP A 245 5.56 -34.54 -3.05
C ASP A 245 6.68 -34.57 -2.00
N ILE A 246 6.99 -33.43 -1.41
CA ILE A 246 8.05 -33.26 -0.39
C ILE A 246 7.50 -32.67 0.92
N ASP A 247 6.19 -32.74 1.15
CA ASP A 247 5.50 -32.21 2.33
C ASP A 247 5.96 -30.77 2.70
N ARG A 248 6.11 -29.91 1.67
CA ARG A 248 6.52 -28.53 1.85
C ARG A 248 5.30 -27.60 1.82
N PRO A 249 4.96 -26.95 2.93
CA PRO A 249 3.86 -25.99 2.97
C PRO A 249 4.16 -24.73 2.15
N GLY A 250 3.12 -24.07 1.67
CA GLY A 250 3.24 -22.75 1.07
C GLY A 250 3.74 -21.71 2.07
N VAL A 251 4.59 -20.81 1.60
CA VAL A 251 5.12 -19.69 2.40
C VAL A 251 5.05 -18.41 1.60
N GLN A 252 4.70 -17.33 2.29
CA GLN A 252 4.69 -15.98 1.76
C GLN A 252 5.43 -15.03 2.68
N ILE A 253 6.19 -14.12 2.07
CA ILE A 253 6.91 -13.04 2.71
C ILE A 253 6.59 -11.76 1.94
N ASP A 254 5.98 -10.78 2.60
CA ASP A 254 5.48 -9.56 1.97
C ASP A 254 6.57 -8.52 1.77
N LEU A 255 7.62 -8.55 2.59
CA LEU A 255 8.78 -7.69 2.47
C LEU A 255 10.06 -8.43 2.83
N LEU A 256 10.98 -8.50 1.86
CA LEU A 256 12.38 -8.85 2.02
C LEU A 256 13.23 -7.62 1.75
N ILE A 257 14.18 -7.33 2.61
CA ILE A 257 15.22 -6.32 2.36
C ILE A 257 16.53 -7.07 2.12
N ASP A 258 16.91 -7.18 0.86
CA ASP A 258 18.16 -7.83 0.45
C ASP A 258 19.30 -6.81 0.48
N ARG A 259 20.24 -6.99 1.40
CA ARG A 259 21.30 -6.05 1.71
C ARG A 259 22.60 -6.44 1.00
N SER A 260 23.37 -5.44 0.58
CA SER A 260 24.69 -5.63 -0.04
C SER A 260 25.78 -6.10 0.93
N ASP A 261 25.54 -6.00 2.26
CA ASP A 261 26.45 -6.47 3.30
C ASP A 261 26.27 -7.95 3.68
N GLY A 262 25.56 -8.73 2.84
CA GLY A 262 25.45 -10.18 3.00
C GLY A 262 24.31 -10.63 3.92
N ILE A 263 23.33 -9.78 4.19
CA ILE A 263 22.17 -10.07 5.04
C ILE A 263 20.88 -9.93 4.23
N ILE A 264 19.88 -10.75 4.54
CA ILE A 264 18.49 -10.61 4.10
C ILE A 264 17.61 -10.44 5.34
N ASP A 265 16.92 -9.31 5.42
CA ASP A 265 15.93 -9.08 6.48
C ASP A 265 14.55 -9.55 5.98
N ILE A 266 13.97 -10.55 6.65
CA ILE A 266 12.59 -11.00 6.45
C ILE A 266 11.70 -10.20 7.39
N CYS A 267 10.86 -9.32 6.84
CA CYS A 267 10.00 -8.46 7.61
C CYS A 267 8.60 -9.05 7.72
N GLU A 268 8.13 -9.24 8.93
CA GLU A 268 6.76 -9.65 9.26
C GLU A 268 6.03 -8.48 9.92
N MET A 269 4.85 -8.14 9.42
CA MET A 269 4.07 -6.98 9.85
C MET A 269 2.84 -7.44 10.62
N LYS A 270 2.63 -6.94 11.84
CA LYS A 270 1.49 -7.32 12.69
C LYS A 270 0.81 -6.10 13.29
N TYR A 271 -0.44 -5.91 12.91
CA TYR A 271 -1.32 -4.98 13.62
C TYR A 271 -1.82 -5.63 14.92
N SER A 272 -1.68 -4.93 16.02
CA SER A 272 -2.19 -5.35 17.32
C SER A 272 -2.71 -4.14 18.11
N LYS A 273 -3.69 -4.38 18.99
CA LYS A 273 -4.22 -3.34 19.88
C LYS A 273 -3.34 -3.12 21.12
N ASN A 274 -2.52 -4.08 21.45
CA ASN A 274 -1.59 -4.12 22.60
C ASN A 274 -0.24 -4.64 22.09
N PRO A 275 0.84 -4.59 22.90
CA PRO A 275 2.10 -5.21 22.57
C PRO A 275 1.90 -6.65 22.07
N TYR A 276 2.53 -6.99 20.94
CA TYR A 276 2.31 -8.28 20.30
C TYR A 276 3.12 -9.37 20.98
N THR A 277 2.46 -10.42 21.45
CA THR A 277 3.12 -11.56 22.07
C THR A 277 3.45 -12.62 21.01
N ILE A 278 4.74 -12.97 20.90
CA ILE A 278 5.19 -14.06 20.06
C ILE A 278 4.97 -15.38 20.80
N THR A 279 3.89 -16.09 20.50
CA THR A 279 3.62 -17.42 21.05
C THR A 279 4.60 -18.45 20.49
N SER A 280 4.78 -19.59 21.18
CA SER A 280 5.65 -20.67 20.70
C SER A 280 5.27 -21.16 19.31
N ASN A 281 3.98 -21.37 19.04
CA ASN A 281 3.49 -21.78 17.72
C ASN A 281 3.82 -20.75 16.64
N TYR A 282 3.73 -19.46 16.96
CA TYR A 282 4.05 -18.41 15.99
C TYR A 282 5.57 -18.28 15.77
N ALA A 283 6.37 -18.51 16.81
CA ALA A 283 7.83 -18.56 16.68
C ALA A 283 8.27 -19.73 15.77
N GLU A 284 7.63 -20.88 15.89
CA GLU A 284 7.83 -22.03 15.00
C GLU A 284 7.43 -21.71 13.53
N GLU A 285 6.31 -20.99 13.34
CA GLU A 285 5.89 -20.53 12.00
C GLU A 285 6.94 -19.59 11.39
N LEU A 286 7.47 -18.63 12.15
CA LEU A 286 8.52 -17.73 11.68
C LEU A 286 9.80 -18.48 11.34
N ALA A 287 10.19 -19.44 12.19
CA ALA A 287 11.36 -20.31 11.92
C ALA A 287 11.14 -21.14 10.65
N ARG A 288 9.96 -21.70 10.46
CA ARG A 288 9.57 -22.43 9.26
C ARG A 288 9.64 -21.55 8.01
N LYS A 289 9.07 -20.35 8.04
CA LYS A 289 9.16 -19.38 6.92
C LYS A 289 10.62 -19.13 6.51
N ARG A 290 11.48 -18.87 7.48
CA ARG A 290 12.91 -18.66 7.26
C ARG A 290 13.58 -19.89 6.63
N ASN A 291 13.33 -21.08 7.18
CA ASN A 291 13.94 -22.32 6.72
C ASN A 291 13.51 -22.67 5.27
N VAL A 292 12.21 -22.55 4.96
CA VAL A 292 11.70 -22.77 3.60
C VAL A 292 12.29 -21.77 2.64
N PHE A 293 12.36 -20.49 3.01
CA PHE A 293 12.99 -19.46 2.19
C PHE A 293 14.46 -19.79 1.90
N GLN A 294 15.23 -20.13 2.92
CA GLN A 294 16.66 -20.47 2.77
C GLN A 294 16.86 -21.70 1.89
N THR A 295 16.06 -22.75 2.11
CA THR A 295 16.15 -24.00 1.34
C THR A 295 15.79 -23.78 -0.13
N VAL A 296 14.69 -23.09 -0.41
CA VAL A 296 14.20 -22.91 -1.78
C VAL A 296 15.06 -21.94 -2.58
N THR A 297 15.57 -20.88 -1.96
CA THR A 297 16.41 -19.90 -2.64
C THR A 297 17.88 -20.32 -2.72
N GLY A 298 18.31 -21.23 -1.85
CA GLY A 298 19.73 -21.64 -1.74
C GLY A 298 20.64 -20.50 -1.29
N THR A 299 20.10 -19.43 -0.73
CA THR A 299 20.88 -18.25 -0.32
C THR A 299 21.95 -18.60 0.70
N LYS A 300 23.14 -18.02 0.54
CA LYS A 300 24.25 -18.09 1.52
C LYS A 300 24.31 -16.89 2.45
N LYS A 301 23.46 -15.88 2.22
CA LYS A 301 23.38 -14.70 3.08
C LYS A 301 22.80 -15.05 4.45
N ALA A 302 23.22 -14.33 5.48
CA ALA A 302 22.58 -14.40 6.79
C ALA A 302 21.13 -13.93 6.70
N ILE A 303 20.22 -14.54 7.46
CA ILE A 303 18.79 -14.18 7.46
C ILE A 303 18.41 -13.67 8.84
N HIS A 304 17.91 -12.43 8.90
CA HIS A 304 17.33 -11.84 10.08
C HIS A 304 15.80 -11.84 9.96
N SER A 305 15.13 -12.15 11.08
CA SER A 305 13.68 -11.99 11.19
C SER A 305 13.36 -10.65 11.86
N ILE A 306 12.63 -9.80 11.21
CA ILE A 306 12.26 -8.46 11.68
C ILE A 306 10.75 -8.42 11.90
N MET A 307 10.33 -8.04 13.12
CA MET A 307 8.93 -7.79 13.43
C MET A 307 8.63 -6.30 13.38
N VAL A 308 7.61 -5.91 12.61
CA VAL A 308 7.07 -4.56 12.57
C VAL A 308 5.68 -4.60 13.18
N THR A 309 5.51 -3.96 14.33
CA THR A 309 4.26 -4.00 15.11
C THR A 309 3.78 -2.61 15.47
N THR A 310 2.51 -2.48 15.81
CA THR A 310 1.89 -1.20 16.21
C THR A 310 2.31 -0.73 17.60
N ASP A 311 2.44 -1.64 18.55
CA ASP A 311 2.66 -1.33 19.97
C ASP A 311 3.88 -2.06 20.58
N GLY A 312 4.81 -2.58 19.75
CA GLY A 312 5.98 -3.33 20.21
C GLY A 312 5.71 -4.81 20.48
N LEU A 313 6.66 -5.47 21.14
CA LEU A 313 6.63 -6.90 21.48
C LEU A 313 6.67 -7.10 23.00
N THR A 314 6.07 -8.20 23.47
CA THR A 314 6.23 -8.73 24.83
C THR A 314 6.85 -10.11 24.79
#